data_0f3e32157a4573601227e0855c7c75db
#
_entry.id   0f3e32157a4573601227e0855c7c75db
#
_cell.length_a   1.000
_cell.length_b   1.000
_cell.length_c   1.000
_cell.angle_alpha   90.00
_cell.angle_beta   90.00
_cell.angle_gamma   90.00
#
_symmetry.space_group_name_H-M   'P 1'
#
loop_
_entity.id
_entity.type
_entity.pdbx_description
1 polymer ?
#
loop_
_entity_poly.entity_id
_entity_poly.type
_entity_poly.pdbx_seq_one_letter_code
_entity_poly.pdbx_strand_id
1 'polypeptide(L)'
;MAGLESINGGSAWYKCDPPMILGEGPIYRASDSTLHWVDCLADPPEMHILKVDPDTGDAVGRARILKLEDSVTVQFFRKDKPNSYICAYYQGVAFLDEETGKLDVVKEIIKTEDRDKLRFNDGGVDAAGRFWLAEIDIKAMAFGPNKLPESYEKPLGRLWRYDPDGSLHEMDNGFVCGNGLAWSPDNKTMYVNDSVAMKVFSYEFDLATGSITNKKLFIDRRDSFGEPDGMVVDTEGNLWIAVFDSNRVMVFSPQGRHLKDLVFSARNMACTTWGGKNLDILFIATGKDRKPTAKAEDEGGHMFKYQAVGTKGTPKFEFAG
;
A
#
# COMPACT_ATOMS: atom_id res chain seq x y z
N MET A 1 -2.76 -33.29 -3.15
CA MET A 1 -2.91 -31.81 -3.17
C MET A 1 -1.76 -31.29 -3.99
N ALA A 2 -1.99 -30.53 -5.06
CA ALA A 2 -0.92 -29.85 -5.76
C ALA A 2 -0.24 -28.91 -4.76
N GLY A 3 1.11 -28.95 -4.69
CA GLY A 3 1.87 -28.04 -3.83
C GLY A 3 1.62 -26.58 -4.23
N LEU A 4 1.82 -25.65 -3.30
CA LEU A 4 1.76 -24.20 -3.57
C LEU A 4 2.78 -23.87 -4.67
N GLU A 5 2.34 -23.17 -5.71
CA GLU A 5 3.22 -22.73 -6.80
C GLU A 5 4.15 -21.61 -6.29
N SER A 6 5.44 -21.72 -6.58
CA SER A 6 6.44 -20.70 -6.30
C SER A 6 7.08 -20.25 -7.61
N ILE A 7 6.97 -18.98 -7.93
CA ILE A 7 7.44 -18.37 -9.17
C ILE A 7 8.60 -17.44 -8.83
N ASN A 8 9.66 -17.47 -9.60
CA ASN A 8 10.75 -16.51 -9.49
C ASN A 8 10.25 -15.13 -9.97
N GLY A 9 10.14 -14.18 -9.07
CA GLY A 9 9.75 -12.80 -9.35
C GLY A 9 10.88 -11.93 -9.88
N GLY A 10 12.12 -12.37 -9.72
CA GLY A 10 13.31 -11.70 -10.26
C GLY A 10 14.03 -10.80 -9.25
N SER A 11 14.94 -10.01 -9.79
CA SER A 11 15.77 -9.02 -9.08
C SER A 11 15.26 -7.59 -9.32
N ALA A 12 15.89 -6.64 -8.62
CA ALA A 12 15.51 -5.22 -8.75
C ALA A 12 15.58 -4.75 -10.20
N TRP A 13 14.45 -4.29 -10.68
CA TRP A 13 14.31 -3.75 -12.04
C TRP A 13 14.79 -2.30 -12.15
N TYR A 14 14.44 -1.46 -11.15
CA TYR A 14 14.90 -0.07 -11.09
C TYR A 14 15.63 0.16 -9.77
N LYS A 15 16.92 0.48 -9.88
CA LYS A 15 17.78 0.70 -8.71
C LYS A 15 17.75 2.17 -8.32
N CYS A 16 17.16 2.45 -7.16
CA CYS A 16 17.24 3.76 -6.52
C CYS A 16 18.66 4.00 -5.98
N ASP A 17 19.13 5.22 -6.07
CA ASP A 17 20.44 5.61 -5.57
C ASP A 17 20.33 6.93 -4.80
N PRO A 18 20.48 6.88 -3.46
CA PRO A 18 20.65 5.69 -2.62
C PRO A 18 19.42 4.77 -2.60
N PRO A 19 19.56 3.50 -2.12
CA PRO A 19 18.41 2.64 -1.89
C PRO A 19 17.44 3.26 -0.88
N MET A 20 16.14 3.23 -1.18
CA MET A 20 15.08 3.76 -0.32
C MET A 20 15.10 3.11 1.07
N ILE A 21 14.78 3.89 2.08
CA ILE A 21 14.58 3.36 3.43
C ILE A 21 13.29 2.55 3.49
N LEU A 22 12.19 3.11 2.96
CA LEU A 22 10.91 2.42 2.81
C LEU A 22 10.13 3.00 1.63
N GLY A 23 10.20 2.31 0.50
CA GLY A 23 9.40 2.63 -0.68
C GLY A 23 7.95 2.22 -0.48
N GLU A 24 7.01 3.16 -0.67
CA GLU A 24 5.59 2.98 -0.39
C GLU A 24 4.67 3.62 -1.44
N GLY A 25 3.40 3.24 -1.38
CA GLY A 25 2.31 3.85 -2.14
C GLY A 25 2.51 3.93 -3.65
N PRO A 26 3.00 2.90 -4.37
CA PRO A 26 3.18 3.01 -5.81
C PRO A 26 1.83 3.18 -6.51
N ILE A 27 1.76 4.14 -7.45
CA ILE A 27 0.62 4.38 -8.33
C ILE A 27 1.11 4.61 -9.77
N TYR A 28 0.31 4.19 -10.74
CA TYR A 28 0.63 4.34 -12.16
C TYR A 28 -0.34 5.29 -12.85
N ARG A 29 0.19 6.30 -13.54
CA ARG A 29 -0.59 7.25 -14.33
C ARG A 29 -0.54 6.84 -15.81
N ALA A 30 -1.67 6.33 -16.31
CA ALA A 30 -1.74 5.79 -17.67
C ALA A 30 -1.65 6.88 -18.76
N SER A 31 -2.09 8.11 -18.47
CA SER A 31 -2.14 9.20 -19.45
C SER A 31 -0.76 9.60 -19.98
N ASP A 32 0.28 9.44 -19.17
CA ASP A 32 1.66 9.77 -19.54
C ASP A 32 2.65 8.64 -19.25
N SER A 33 2.18 7.48 -18.83
CA SER A 33 2.97 6.29 -18.49
C SER A 33 4.04 6.57 -17.44
N THR A 34 3.65 7.19 -16.32
CA THR A 34 4.54 7.46 -15.20
C THR A 34 4.18 6.63 -13.98
N LEU A 35 5.20 6.10 -13.30
CA LEU A 35 5.10 5.40 -12.03
C LEU A 35 5.53 6.36 -10.92
N HIS A 36 4.71 6.49 -9.87
CA HIS A 36 4.94 7.39 -8.74
C HIS A 36 4.95 6.58 -7.45
N TRP A 37 5.91 6.85 -6.56
CA TRP A 37 5.98 6.22 -5.24
C TRP A 37 6.71 7.14 -4.27
N VAL A 38 6.65 6.86 -2.98
CA VAL A 38 7.35 7.65 -1.95
C VAL A 38 8.43 6.81 -1.27
N ASP A 39 9.49 7.44 -0.80
CA ASP A 39 10.31 6.95 0.31
C ASP A 39 9.86 7.71 1.57
N CYS A 40 8.93 7.11 2.29
CA CYS A 40 8.25 7.77 3.41
C CYS A 40 9.11 7.92 4.67
N LEU A 41 10.24 7.21 4.74
CA LEU A 41 11.18 7.25 5.86
C LEU A 41 12.52 7.93 5.51
N ALA A 42 12.71 8.42 4.29
CA ALA A 42 13.86 9.25 3.95
C ALA A 42 13.84 10.55 4.77
N ASP A 43 15.01 11.18 4.92
CA ASP A 43 15.15 12.47 5.57
C ASP A 43 15.91 13.45 4.66
N PRO A 44 15.22 14.45 4.06
CA PRO A 44 13.77 14.64 4.03
C PRO A 44 13.04 13.54 3.25
N PRO A 45 11.72 13.31 3.50
CA PRO A 45 10.92 12.35 2.75
C PRO A 45 10.90 12.68 1.26
N GLU A 46 10.69 11.66 0.43
CA GLU A 46 10.82 11.81 -1.03
C GLU A 46 9.61 11.25 -1.78
N MET A 47 9.22 11.91 -2.86
CA MET A 47 8.39 11.33 -3.91
C MET A 47 9.22 11.13 -5.17
N HIS A 48 9.11 9.97 -5.75
CA HIS A 48 9.79 9.57 -6.99
C HIS A 48 8.77 9.47 -8.12
N ILE A 49 9.11 10.00 -9.30
CA ILE A 49 8.28 9.97 -10.50
C ILE A 49 9.13 9.47 -11.65
N LEU A 50 8.82 8.30 -12.18
CA LEU A 50 9.58 7.63 -13.23
C LEU A 50 8.73 7.42 -14.46
N LYS A 51 9.19 7.87 -15.61
CA LYS A 51 8.64 7.50 -16.90
C LYS A 51 8.94 6.04 -17.21
N VAL A 52 7.95 5.30 -17.64
CA VAL A 52 8.12 3.90 -18.06
C VAL A 52 7.57 3.69 -19.47
N ASP A 53 8.11 2.71 -20.16
CA ASP A 53 7.55 2.24 -21.43
C ASP A 53 6.20 1.54 -21.14
N PRO A 54 5.09 1.93 -21.77
CA PRO A 54 3.77 1.38 -21.45
C PRO A 54 3.58 -0.09 -21.85
N ASP A 55 4.36 -0.60 -22.80
CA ASP A 55 4.23 -1.98 -23.27
C ASP A 55 5.12 -2.96 -22.47
N THR A 56 6.32 -2.52 -22.08
CA THR A 56 7.31 -3.37 -21.39
C THR A 56 7.45 -3.06 -19.89
N GLY A 57 7.00 -1.87 -19.45
CA GLY A 57 7.25 -1.35 -18.11
C GLY A 57 8.71 -0.97 -17.86
N ASP A 58 9.56 -0.92 -18.89
CA ASP A 58 10.96 -0.54 -18.72
C ASP A 58 11.12 0.94 -18.38
N ALA A 59 12.09 1.24 -17.54
CA ALA A 59 12.39 2.60 -17.12
C ALA A 59 12.88 3.44 -18.31
N VAL A 60 12.28 4.61 -18.51
CA VAL A 60 12.72 5.61 -19.49
C VAL A 60 13.45 6.73 -18.74
N GLY A 61 14.76 6.59 -18.64
CA GLY A 61 15.61 7.54 -17.93
C GLY A 61 15.67 7.31 -16.42
N ARG A 62 15.79 8.39 -15.65
CA ARG A 62 15.84 8.38 -14.20
C ARG A 62 14.58 8.99 -13.60
N ALA A 63 14.23 8.54 -12.40
CA ALA A 63 13.14 9.15 -11.65
C ALA A 63 13.45 10.62 -11.31
N ARG A 64 12.47 11.49 -11.46
CA ARG A 64 12.46 12.80 -10.85
C ARG A 64 12.16 12.61 -9.36
N ILE A 65 12.94 13.22 -8.50
CA ILE A 65 12.80 13.13 -7.05
C ILE A 65 12.36 14.49 -6.52
N LEU A 66 11.25 14.50 -5.79
CA LEU A 66 10.75 15.65 -5.06
C LEU A 66 11.03 15.44 -3.57
N LYS A 67 11.62 16.42 -2.93
CA LYS A 67 11.72 16.46 -1.47
C LYS A 67 10.40 16.97 -0.91
N LEU A 68 9.88 16.28 0.09
CA LEU A 68 8.60 16.60 0.71
C LEU A 68 8.81 17.34 2.02
N GLU A 69 7.83 18.17 2.40
CA GLU A 69 7.87 18.93 3.65
C GLU A 69 7.58 18.06 4.89
N ASP A 70 6.84 16.96 4.72
CA ASP A 70 6.53 15.99 5.77
C ASP A 70 6.38 14.59 5.17
N SER A 71 6.38 13.57 6.01
CA SER A 71 6.26 12.19 5.58
C SER A 71 4.88 11.90 4.99
N VAL A 72 4.84 11.61 3.71
CA VAL A 72 3.68 11.07 3.01
C VAL A 72 3.81 9.55 2.99
N THR A 73 2.80 8.84 3.47
CA THR A 73 2.80 7.38 3.58
C THR A 73 2.09 6.69 2.42
N VAL A 74 1.09 7.36 1.86
CA VAL A 74 0.36 6.92 0.66
C VAL A 74 -0.23 8.11 -0.07
N GLN A 75 -0.30 8.05 -1.40
CA GLN A 75 -0.88 9.08 -2.25
C GLN A 75 -1.72 8.47 -3.38
N PHE A 76 -2.69 9.25 -3.87
CA PHE A 76 -3.51 8.96 -5.04
C PHE A 76 -3.71 10.20 -5.88
N PHE A 77 -3.89 10.03 -7.19
CA PHE A 77 -4.23 11.16 -8.06
C PHE A 77 -5.57 11.76 -7.70
N ARG A 78 -5.71 13.04 -7.95
CA ARG A 78 -6.99 13.75 -7.84
C ARG A 78 -7.63 13.88 -9.22
N LYS A 79 -8.89 13.51 -9.31
CA LYS A 79 -9.67 13.60 -10.54
C LYS A 79 -9.76 15.06 -11.01
N ASP A 80 -9.51 15.27 -12.28
CA ASP A 80 -9.55 16.59 -12.92
C ASP A 80 -8.64 17.66 -12.28
N LYS A 81 -7.63 17.22 -11.49
CA LYS A 81 -6.62 18.07 -10.85
C LYS A 81 -5.21 17.57 -11.23
N PRO A 82 -4.73 17.88 -12.45
CA PRO A 82 -3.40 17.46 -12.84
C PRO A 82 -2.34 18.01 -11.87
N ASN A 83 -1.25 17.28 -11.71
CA ASN A 83 -0.14 17.62 -10.83
C ASN A 83 -0.51 17.76 -9.34
N SER A 84 -1.58 17.10 -8.90
CA SER A 84 -2.02 17.11 -7.51
C SER A 84 -2.43 15.73 -7.04
N TYR A 85 -2.09 15.42 -5.78
CA TYR A 85 -2.47 14.18 -5.13
C TYR A 85 -3.28 14.48 -3.88
N ILE A 86 -4.15 13.54 -3.50
CA ILE A 86 -4.56 13.39 -2.12
C ILE A 86 -3.58 12.43 -1.46
N CYS A 87 -3.18 12.70 -0.23
CA CYS A 87 -2.24 11.85 0.49
C CYS A 87 -2.57 11.77 1.99
N ALA A 88 -2.14 10.66 2.60
CA ALA A 88 -2.01 10.60 4.03
C ALA A 88 -0.59 11.05 4.42
N TYR A 89 -0.50 12.03 5.31
CA TYR A 89 0.70 12.32 6.08
C TYR A 89 0.49 11.79 7.51
N TYR A 90 1.51 11.82 8.37
CA TYR A 90 1.40 11.13 9.66
C TYR A 90 0.19 11.50 10.51
N GLN A 91 -0.34 12.72 10.40
CA GLN A 91 -1.44 13.19 11.25
C GLN A 91 -2.80 13.33 10.54
N GLY A 92 -2.87 13.11 9.22
CA GLY A 92 -4.15 13.32 8.54
C GLY A 92 -4.07 13.30 7.03
N VAL A 93 -4.90 14.14 6.41
CA VAL A 93 -5.07 14.24 4.96
C VAL A 93 -4.53 15.59 4.46
N ALA A 94 -3.76 15.53 3.39
CA ALA A 94 -3.26 16.72 2.70
C ALA A 94 -3.41 16.56 1.17
N PHE A 95 -3.38 17.70 0.46
CA PHE A 95 -3.09 17.70 -0.96
C PHE A 95 -1.59 17.93 -1.16
N LEU A 96 -0.99 17.14 -2.02
CA LEU A 96 0.41 17.26 -2.38
C LEU A 96 0.52 17.82 -3.80
N ASP A 97 1.33 18.86 -3.96
CA ASP A 97 1.65 19.45 -5.25
C ASP A 97 2.82 18.72 -5.93
N GLU A 98 2.62 18.21 -7.14
CA GLU A 98 3.60 17.41 -7.88
C GLU A 98 4.84 18.22 -8.31
N GLU A 99 4.74 19.53 -8.45
CA GLU A 99 5.86 20.35 -8.92
C GLU A 99 6.77 20.77 -7.79
N THR A 100 6.18 21.13 -6.65
CA THR A 100 6.89 21.75 -5.53
C THR A 100 7.15 20.82 -4.35
N GLY A 101 6.42 19.71 -4.24
CA GLY A 101 6.46 18.82 -3.06
C GLY A 101 5.78 19.39 -1.81
N LYS A 102 5.05 20.49 -1.95
CA LYS A 102 4.35 21.14 -0.84
C LYS A 102 3.07 20.42 -0.47
N LEU A 103 2.80 20.39 0.84
CA LEU A 103 1.59 19.84 1.42
C LEU A 103 0.62 20.97 1.80
N ASP A 104 -0.61 20.88 1.29
CA ASP A 104 -1.75 21.65 1.75
C ASP A 104 -2.60 20.77 2.65
N VAL A 105 -2.44 20.94 3.98
CA VAL A 105 -3.14 20.13 4.98
C VAL A 105 -4.62 20.50 4.99
N VAL A 106 -5.46 19.56 4.57
CA VAL A 106 -6.92 19.74 4.51
C VAL A 106 -7.66 19.19 5.71
N LYS A 107 -7.06 18.20 6.40
CA LYS A 107 -7.66 17.63 7.61
C LYS A 107 -6.60 17.04 8.55
N GLU A 108 -6.41 17.66 9.72
CA GLU A 108 -5.69 17.04 10.83
C GLU A 108 -6.67 16.16 11.62
N ILE A 109 -6.32 14.89 11.83
CA ILE A 109 -7.15 13.87 12.47
C ILE A 109 -6.51 13.43 13.78
N ILE A 110 -5.21 13.14 13.75
CA ILE A 110 -4.45 12.75 14.94
C ILE A 110 -3.92 14.03 15.59
N LYS A 111 -4.41 14.31 16.79
CA LYS A 111 -4.03 15.50 17.54
C LYS A 111 -2.57 15.45 17.97
N THR A 112 -1.99 16.61 18.23
CA THR A 112 -0.58 16.74 18.64
C THR A 112 -0.23 15.88 19.86
N GLU A 113 -1.13 15.77 20.84
CA GLU A 113 -0.97 14.96 22.04
C GLU A 113 -1.03 13.44 21.82
N ASP A 114 -1.41 12.98 20.64
CA ASP A 114 -1.52 11.57 20.29
C ASP A 114 -0.50 11.13 19.23
N ARG A 115 0.39 12.01 18.81
CA ARG A 115 1.40 11.73 17.76
C ARG A 115 2.45 10.68 18.16
N ASP A 116 2.63 10.46 19.43
CA ASP A 116 3.48 9.40 19.98
C ASP A 116 2.77 8.05 20.08
N LYS A 117 1.44 8.03 19.91
CA LYS A 117 0.58 6.85 20.00
C LYS A 117 0.10 6.35 18.65
N LEU A 118 -0.21 7.27 17.74
CA LEU A 118 -0.86 7.00 16.47
C LEU A 118 -0.17 7.72 15.32
N ARG A 119 -0.20 7.10 14.15
CA ARG A 119 0.11 7.75 12.86
C ARG A 119 -0.66 7.07 11.76
N PHE A 120 -0.88 7.79 10.65
CA PHE A 120 -1.37 7.15 9.42
C PHE A 120 -0.30 6.28 8.78
N ASN A 121 -0.77 5.29 8.01
CA ASN A 121 0.08 4.35 7.29
C ASN A 121 -0.38 4.23 5.83
N ASP A 122 -1.20 3.28 5.50
CA ASP A 122 -1.65 3.03 4.13
C ASP A 122 -3.10 3.50 3.91
N GLY A 123 -3.54 3.47 2.66
CA GLY A 123 -4.86 3.92 2.26
C GLY A 123 -5.25 3.44 0.87
N GLY A 124 -6.41 3.88 0.44
CA GLY A 124 -6.96 3.56 -0.87
C GLY A 124 -8.02 4.56 -1.31
N VAL A 125 -8.31 4.60 -2.59
CA VAL A 125 -9.47 5.34 -3.11
C VAL A 125 -10.46 4.34 -3.66
N ASP A 126 -11.74 4.44 -3.25
CA ASP A 126 -12.80 3.58 -3.77
C ASP A 126 -13.34 4.08 -5.12
N ALA A 127 -14.17 3.27 -5.78
CA ALA A 127 -14.69 3.57 -7.11
C ALA A 127 -15.63 4.78 -7.15
N ALA A 128 -16.09 5.30 -6.00
CA ALA A 128 -16.82 6.56 -5.90
C ALA A 128 -15.90 7.76 -5.66
N GLY A 129 -14.58 7.54 -5.58
CA GLY A 129 -13.58 8.58 -5.40
C GLY A 129 -13.43 9.07 -3.97
N ARG A 130 -13.78 8.26 -2.96
CA ARG A 130 -13.57 8.57 -1.54
C ARG A 130 -12.23 8.02 -1.08
N PHE A 131 -11.50 8.78 -0.28
CA PHE A 131 -10.19 8.38 0.24
C PHE A 131 -10.35 7.65 1.58
N TRP A 132 -9.79 6.46 1.66
CA TRP A 132 -9.75 5.62 2.84
C TRP A 132 -8.32 5.57 3.36
N LEU A 133 -8.14 5.64 4.69
CA LEU A 133 -6.83 5.66 5.31
C LEU A 133 -6.86 4.94 6.66
N ALA A 134 -5.78 4.23 6.97
CA ALA A 134 -5.66 3.39 8.15
C ALA A 134 -4.52 3.84 9.06
N GLU A 135 -4.72 3.71 10.36
CA GLU A 135 -3.77 4.11 11.38
C GLU A 135 -2.96 2.92 11.92
N ILE A 136 -1.81 3.25 12.49
CA ILE A 136 -0.97 2.39 13.31
C ILE A 136 -1.13 2.79 14.78
N ASP A 137 -1.31 1.80 15.66
CA ASP A 137 -1.01 1.91 17.08
C ASP A 137 0.48 1.65 17.28
N ILE A 138 1.26 2.73 17.48
CA ILE A 138 2.73 2.68 17.54
C ILE A 138 3.21 1.77 18.68
N LYS A 139 2.52 1.80 19.82
CA LYS A 139 2.88 0.97 20.97
C LYS A 139 2.54 -0.51 20.73
N ALA A 140 1.38 -0.79 20.17
CA ALA A 140 0.97 -2.15 19.84
C ALA A 140 1.90 -2.75 18.76
N MET A 141 2.23 -1.96 17.72
CA MET A 141 3.15 -2.36 16.65
C MET A 141 4.54 -2.75 17.18
N ALA A 142 5.03 -2.07 18.23
CA ALA A 142 6.36 -2.32 18.80
C ALA A 142 6.53 -3.72 19.42
N PHE A 143 5.45 -4.44 19.74
CA PHE A 143 5.53 -5.83 20.18
C PHE A 143 5.95 -6.79 19.05
N GLY A 144 5.76 -6.39 17.79
CA GLY A 144 6.08 -7.18 16.60
C GLY A 144 4.98 -8.17 16.20
N PRO A 145 5.20 -8.86 15.05
CA PRO A 145 4.16 -9.68 14.41
C PRO A 145 3.61 -10.77 15.34
N ASN A 146 2.29 -10.79 15.49
CA ASN A 146 1.53 -11.74 16.30
C ASN A 146 2.05 -11.90 17.75
N LYS A 147 2.59 -10.81 18.35
CA LYS A 147 3.15 -10.82 19.70
C LYS A 147 2.45 -9.87 20.66
N LEU A 148 1.28 -9.35 20.27
CA LEU A 148 0.50 -8.49 21.14
C LEU A 148 0.07 -9.28 22.40
N PRO A 149 0.42 -8.83 23.62
CA PRO A 149 0.04 -9.54 24.84
C PRO A 149 -1.48 -9.60 25.02
N GLU A 150 -2.00 -10.67 25.58
CA GLU A 150 -3.43 -10.79 25.91
C GLU A 150 -3.91 -9.69 26.88
N SER A 151 -3.00 -9.18 27.71
CA SER A 151 -3.27 -8.08 28.63
C SER A 151 -3.30 -6.70 27.96
N TYR A 152 -2.95 -6.61 26.66
CA TYR A 152 -3.05 -5.37 25.92
C TYR A 152 -4.53 -5.07 25.66
N GLU A 153 -4.96 -3.89 26.06
CA GLU A 153 -6.28 -3.41 25.70
C GLU A 153 -6.45 -3.37 24.18
N LYS A 154 -7.64 -3.06 23.72
CA LYS A 154 -7.91 -2.97 22.28
C LYS A 154 -6.93 -2.00 21.61
N PRO A 155 -6.26 -2.38 20.50
CA PRO A 155 -5.41 -1.47 19.74
C PRO A 155 -6.15 -0.20 19.31
N LEU A 156 -5.43 0.90 19.27
CA LEU A 156 -6.00 2.24 19.05
C LEU A 156 -6.17 2.60 17.57
N GLY A 157 -5.53 1.89 16.65
CA GLY A 157 -5.57 2.19 15.23
C GLY A 157 -6.99 2.14 14.66
N ARG A 158 -7.34 3.12 13.86
CA ARG A 158 -8.67 3.31 13.26
C ARG A 158 -8.58 3.23 11.74
N LEU A 159 -9.72 2.94 11.11
CA LEU A 159 -9.95 3.05 9.68
C LEU A 159 -10.86 4.23 9.42
N TRP A 160 -10.44 5.15 8.57
CA TRP A 160 -11.16 6.37 8.24
C TRP A 160 -11.55 6.42 6.78
N ARG A 161 -12.59 7.19 6.47
CA ARG A 161 -12.99 7.59 5.13
C ARG A 161 -13.13 9.10 5.05
N TYR A 162 -12.41 9.72 4.13
CA TYR A 162 -12.49 11.14 3.81
C TYR A 162 -13.18 11.29 2.45
N ASP A 163 -14.31 11.99 2.44
CA ASP A 163 -15.16 12.13 1.27
C ASP A 163 -14.82 13.39 0.45
N PRO A 164 -15.17 13.46 -0.85
CA PRO A 164 -14.89 14.61 -1.70
C PRO A 164 -15.50 15.94 -1.21
N ASP A 165 -16.54 15.90 -0.41
CA ASP A 165 -17.17 17.06 0.21
C ASP A 165 -16.45 17.57 1.48
N GLY A 166 -15.35 16.91 1.86
CA GLY A 166 -14.56 17.20 3.05
C GLY A 166 -15.07 16.56 4.35
N SER A 167 -16.12 15.75 4.30
CA SER A 167 -16.60 15.00 5.45
C SER A 167 -15.66 13.85 5.80
N LEU A 168 -15.54 13.54 7.11
CA LEU A 168 -14.66 12.52 7.65
C LEU A 168 -15.49 11.55 8.51
N HIS A 169 -15.28 10.25 8.28
CA HIS A 169 -16.00 9.19 8.95
C HIS A 169 -15.05 8.16 9.55
N GLU A 170 -15.19 7.84 10.84
CA GLU A 170 -14.55 6.66 11.42
C GLU A 170 -15.36 5.44 11.04
N MET A 171 -14.73 4.52 10.32
CA MET A 171 -15.40 3.36 9.73
C MET A 171 -15.22 2.09 10.55
N ASP A 172 -14.03 1.91 11.16
CA ASP A 172 -13.72 0.80 12.06
C ASP A 172 -12.52 1.16 12.95
N ASN A 173 -12.22 0.31 13.95
CA ASN A 173 -11.11 0.53 14.86
C ASN A 173 -10.58 -0.78 15.47
N GLY A 174 -9.47 -0.70 16.20
CA GLY A 174 -8.81 -1.85 16.82
C GLY A 174 -7.75 -2.49 15.93
N PHE A 175 -7.17 -1.74 15.00
CA PHE A 175 -6.03 -2.17 14.20
C PHE A 175 -4.72 -1.95 14.96
N VAL A 176 -3.81 -2.90 14.85
CA VAL A 176 -2.43 -2.74 15.32
C VAL A 176 -1.62 -1.94 14.30
N CYS A 177 -1.68 -2.36 13.04
CA CYS A 177 -1.01 -1.72 11.93
C CYS A 177 -1.90 -1.83 10.69
N GLY A 178 -2.87 -0.92 10.58
CA GLY A 178 -3.73 -0.86 9.39
C GLY A 178 -2.89 -0.60 8.15
N ASN A 179 -3.08 -1.46 7.13
CA ASN A 179 -2.25 -1.45 5.93
C ASN A 179 -3.12 -1.73 4.70
N GLY A 180 -2.56 -2.21 3.61
CA GLY A 180 -3.14 -2.40 2.29
C GLY A 180 -4.65 -2.47 2.24
N LEU A 181 -5.26 -1.61 1.44
CA LEU A 181 -6.70 -1.56 1.20
C LEU A 181 -7.00 -1.89 -0.27
N ALA A 182 -8.00 -2.74 -0.49
CA ALA A 182 -8.45 -3.05 -1.85
C ALA A 182 -9.95 -3.37 -1.89
N TRP A 183 -10.53 -3.30 -3.08
CA TRP A 183 -11.94 -3.66 -3.32
C TRP A 183 -12.04 -4.74 -4.38
N SER A 184 -13.03 -5.61 -4.24
CA SER A 184 -13.35 -6.60 -5.28
C SER A 184 -13.75 -5.89 -6.59
N PRO A 185 -13.55 -6.52 -7.76
CA PRO A 185 -13.89 -5.91 -9.04
C PRO A 185 -15.36 -5.47 -9.19
N ASP A 186 -16.27 -6.12 -8.46
CA ASP A 186 -17.70 -5.77 -8.42
C ASP A 186 -18.04 -4.70 -7.36
N ASN A 187 -17.03 -4.20 -6.63
CA ASN A 187 -17.14 -3.21 -5.55
C ASN A 187 -18.14 -3.60 -4.44
N LYS A 188 -18.27 -4.89 -4.12
CA LYS A 188 -19.13 -5.38 -3.04
C LYS A 188 -18.36 -5.85 -1.81
N THR A 189 -17.05 -6.02 -1.93
CA THR A 189 -16.18 -6.44 -0.84
C THR A 189 -15.00 -5.48 -0.72
N MET A 190 -14.74 -5.02 0.49
CA MET A 190 -13.52 -4.29 0.84
C MET A 190 -12.61 -5.22 1.64
N TYR A 191 -11.32 -5.17 1.36
CA TYR A 191 -10.27 -5.90 2.09
C TYR A 191 -9.35 -4.91 2.78
N VAL A 192 -8.92 -5.25 4.01
CA VAL A 192 -7.99 -4.45 4.81
C VAL A 192 -6.99 -5.36 5.49
N ASN A 193 -5.71 -5.07 5.33
CA ASN A 193 -4.64 -5.75 6.07
C ASN A 193 -4.45 -5.13 7.46
N ASP A 194 -4.19 -5.98 8.45
CA ASP A 194 -3.56 -5.59 9.72
C ASP A 194 -2.24 -6.34 9.82
N SER A 195 -1.16 -5.66 9.43
CA SER A 195 0.16 -6.26 9.22
C SER A 195 0.65 -6.99 10.45
N VAL A 196 0.75 -6.29 11.58
CA VAL A 196 1.34 -6.82 12.82
C VAL A 196 0.41 -7.81 13.51
N ALA A 197 -0.91 -7.67 13.34
CA ALA A 197 -1.86 -8.69 13.76
C ALA A 197 -1.83 -9.94 12.88
N MET A 198 -1.10 -9.92 11.75
CA MET A 198 -0.98 -11.02 10.79
C MET A 198 -2.33 -11.47 10.21
N LYS A 199 -3.20 -10.51 9.88
CA LYS A 199 -4.58 -10.76 9.44
C LYS A 199 -4.95 -9.95 8.23
N VAL A 200 -5.82 -10.51 7.39
CA VAL A 200 -6.56 -9.77 6.36
C VAL A 200 -8.04 -9.86 6.72
N PHE A 201 -8.69 -8.71 6.80
CA PHE A 201 -10.12 -8.62 7.03
C PHE A 201 -10.86 -8.37 5.71
N SER A 202 -12.10 -8.86 5.61
CA SER A 202 -13.05 -8.48 4.57
C SER A 202 -14.31 -7.88 5.17
N TYR A 203 -14.91 -6.96 4.43
CA TYR A 203 -16.18 -6.31 4.77
C TYR A 203 -17.12 -6.40 3.59
N GLU A 204 -18.42 -6.52 3.83
CA GLU A 204 -19.40 -6.17 2.83
C GLU A 204 -19.37 -4.65 2.62
N PHE A 205 -19.25 -4.24 1.36
CA PHE A 205 -19.08 -2.85 0.97
C PHE A 205 -20.26 -2.38 0.12
N ASP A 206 -20.84 -1.27 0.49
CA ASP A 206 -21.86 -0.57 -0.30
C ASP A 206 -21.23 0.63 -1.01
N LEU A 207 -21.01 0.51 -2.31
CA LEU A 207 -20.41 1.58 -3.11
C LEU A 207 -21.24 2.87 -3.11
N ALA A 208 -22.57 2.78 -3.04
CA ALA A 208 -23.43 3.97 -3.12
C ALA A 208 -23.25 4.87 -1.89
N THR A 209 -23.18 4.26 -0.70
CA THR A 209 -23.08 4.98 0.58
C THR A 209 -21.64 5.04 1.13
N GLY A 210 -20.75 4.16 0.63
CA GLY A 210 -19.42 3.96 1.22
C GLY A 210 -19.46 3.29 2.60
N SER A 211 -20.52 2.58 2.93
CA SER A 211 -20.64 1.87 4.19
C SER A 211 -19.94 0.53 4.13
N ILE A 212 -19.38 0.10 5.26
CA ILE A 212 -18.82 -1.24 5.47
C ILE A 212 -19.56 -1.95 6.60
N THR A 213 -19.83 -3.23 6.42
CA THR A 213 -20.52 -4.09 7.39
C THR A 213 -19.93 -5.49 7.38
N ASN A 214 -20.36 -6.34 8.30
CA ASN A 214 -20.02 -7.77 8.33
C ASN A 214 -18.52 -8.06 8.27
N LYS A 215 -17.72 -7.37 9.10
CA LYS A 215 -16.28 -7.66 9.26
C LYS A 215 -16.04 -9.14 9.49
N LYS A 216 -15.17 -9.75 8.68
CA LYS A 216 -14.76 -11.15 8.80
C LYS A 216 -13.25 -11.27 8.75
N LEU A 217 -12.69 -12.21 9.50
CA LEU A 217 -11.32 -12.65 9.28
C LEU A 217 -11.30 -13.43 7.95
N PHE A 218 -10.67 -12.85 6.94
CA PHE A 218 -10.65 -13.40 5.59
C PHE A 218 -9.43 -14.31 5.36
N ILE A 219 -8.22 -13.85 5.77
CA ILE A 219 -7.01 -14.64 5.76
C ILE A 219 -6.35 -14.53 7.14
N ASP A 220 -6.09 -15.67 7.78
CA ASP A 220 -5.34 -15.78 9.01
C ASP A 220 -3.90 -16.21 8.70
N ARG A 221 -2.93 -15.35 9.02
CA ARG A 221 -1.52 -15.60 8.76
C ARG A 221 -0.70 -15.78 10.05
N ARG A 222 -1.35 -15.87 11.22
CA ARG A 222 -0.66 -15.93 12.52
C ARG A 222 0.30 -17.11 12.66
N ASP A 223 0.04 -18.22 11.95
CA ASP A 223 0.91 -19.40 11.90
C ASP A 223 1.87 -19.36 10.68
N SER A 224 2.09 -18.20 10.10
CA SER A 224 2.92 -18.00 8.90
C SER A 224 4.06 -17.02 9.18
N PHE A 225 4.79 -16.63 8.15
CA PHE A 225 5.87 -15.65 8.22
C PHE A 225 5.57 -14.43 7.32
N GLY A 226 6.17 -13.31 7.68
CA GLY A 226 6.00 -12.04 6.97
C GLY A 226 4.63 -11.40 7.16
N GLU A 227 4.62 -10.10 7.19
CA GLU A 227 3.47 -9.27 7.52
C GLU A 227 2.73 -8.87 6.24
N PRO A 228 1.39 -9.07 6.11
CA PRO A 228 0.65 -8.58 4.94
C PRO A 228 0.73 -7.04 4.90
N ASP A 229 1.16 -6.50 3.76
CA ASP A 229 1.45 -5.09 3.57
C ASP A 229 0.55 -4.50 2.46
N GLY A 230 1.05 -3.68 1.56
CA GLY A 230 0.25 -3.14 0.48
C GLY A 230 -0.30 -4.21 -0.46
N MET A 231 -1.50 -4.00 -1.03
CA MET A 231 -2.13 -4.97 -1.91
C MET A 231 -2.85 -4.35 -3.10
N VAL A 232 -3.04 -5.16 -4.13
CA VAL A 232 -3.92 -4.87 -5.28
C VAL A 232 -4.78 -6.10 -5.61
N VAL A 233 -5.83 -5.88 -6.40
CA VAL A 233 -6.72 -6.93 -6.88
C VAL A 233 -6.58 -7.05 -8.41
N ASP A 234 -6.64 -8.27 -8.93
CA ASP A 234 -6.74 -8.51 -10.38
C ASP A 234 -8.20 -8.59 -10.85
N THR A 235 -8.39 -8.68 -12.16
CA THR A 235 -9.75 -8.72 -12.76
C THR A 235 -10.54 -9.97 -12.42
N GLU A 236 -9.90 -11.03 -11.90
CA GLU A 236 -10.54 -12.25 -11.42
C GLU A 236 -10.89 -12.16 -9.93
N GLY A 237 -10.50 -11.05 -9.26
CA GLY A 237 -10.72 -10.81 -7.83
C GLY A 237 -9.66 -11.44 -6.94
N ASN A 238 -8.54 -11.93 -7.49
CA ASN A 238 -7.45 -12.43 -6.65
C ASN A 238 -6.71 -11.26 -6.01
N LEU A 239 -6.35 -11.41 -4.73
CA LEU A 239 -5.57 -10.45 -3.97
C LEU A 239 -4.08 -10.74 -4.16
N TRP A 240 -3.32 -9.74 -4.60
CA TRP A 240 -1.87 -9.77 -4.72
C TRP A 240 -1.29 -8.92 -3.60
N ILE A 241 -0.81 -9.57 -2.56
CA ILE A 241 -0.41 -8.95 -1.30
C ILE A 241 1.12 -8.95 -1.23
N ALA A 242 1.74 -7.77 -1.15
CA ALA A 242 3.13 -7.67 -0.72
C ALA A 242 3.23 -8.14 0.73
N VAL A 243 4.23 -8.95 1.04
CA VAL A 243 4.38 -9.49 2.39
C VAL A 243 5.75 -9.08 2.91
N PHE A 244 5.74 -8.11 3.82
CA PHE A 244 6.95 -7.57 4.44
C PHE A 244 7.69 -8.66 5.22
N ASP A 245 9.02 -8.60 5.23
CA ASP A 245 9.88 -9.60 5.89
C ASP A 245 9.76 -11.04 5.34
N SER A 246 9.36 -11.20 4.08
CA SER A 246 9.12 -12.52 3.49
C SER A 246 9.76 -12.77 2.12
N ASN A 247 10.24 -11.72 1.47
CA ASN A 247 10.70 -11.71 0.06
C ASN A 247 9.60 -12.14 -0.96
N ARG A 248 8.31 -11.93 -0.64
CA ARG A 248 7.21 -12.43 -1.47
C ARG A 248 6.12 -11.40 -1.75
N VAL A 249 5.52 -11.54 -2.92
CA VAL A 249 4.14 -11.17 -3.16
C VAL A 249 3.33 -12.46 -3.21
N MET A 250 2.33 -12.57 -2.35
CA MET A 250 1.48 -13.76 -2.24
C MET A 250 0.14 -13.50 -2.91
N VAL A 251 -0.38 -14.49 -3.64
CA VAL A 251 -1.63 -14.38 -4.37
C VAL A 251 -2.68 -15.28 -3.74
N PHE A 252 -3.83 -14.68 -3.39
CA PHE A 252 -4.96 -15.37 -2.78
C PHE A 252 -6.22 -15.22 -3.64
N SER A 253 -7.00 -16.29 -3.74
CA SER A 253 -8.28 -16.25 -4.44
C SER A 253 -9.32 -15.40 -3.69
N PRO A 254 -10.46 -15.04 -4.35
CA PRO A 254 -11.59 -14.37 -3.69
C PRO A 254 -12.23 -15.16 -2.54
N GLN A 255 -11.85 -16.44 -2.37
CA GLN A 255 -12.28 -17.28 -1.25
C GLN A 255 -11.19 -17.43 -0.17
N GLY A 256 -10.08 -16.64 -0.26
CA GLY A 256 -8.98 -16.67 0.70
C GLY A 256 -8.03 -17.86 0.55
N ARG A 257 -8.12 -18.64 -0.54
CA ARG A 257 -7.19 -19.75 -0.79
C ARG A 257 -5.88 -19.19 -1.33
N HIS A 258 -4.76 -19.56 -0.73
CA HIS A 258 -3.42 -19.25 -1.21
C HIS A 258 -3.15 -19.98 -2.53
N LEU A 259 -2.87 -19.25 -3.59
CA LEU A 259 -2.72 -19.78 -4.95
C LEU A 259 -1.25 -19.95 -5.33
N LYS A 260 -0.44 -18.92 -5.12
CA LYS A 260 0.98 -18.89 -5.50
C LYS A 260 1.77 -17.82 -4.76
N ASP A 261 3.10 -18.00 -4.75
CA ASP A 261 4.08 -17.00 -4.30
C ASP A 261 4.91 -16.51 -5.49
N LEU A 262 5.11 -15.20 -5.58
CA LEU A 262 6.19 -14.60 -6.38
C LEU A 262 7.34 -14.30 -5.43
N VAL A 263 8.51 -14.89 -5.68
CA VAL A 263 9.69 -14.76 -4.80
C VAL A 263 10.72 -13.83 -5.43
N PHE A 264 11.15 -12.82 -4.68
CA PHE A 264 12.05 -11.76 -5.12
C PHE A 264 13.37 -11.74 -4.34
N SER A 265 14.36 -10.99 -4.85
CA SER A 265 15.66 -10.80 -4.17
C SER A 265 15.64 -9.76 -3.04
N ALA A 266 14.51 -9.08 -2.78
CA ALA A 266 14.34 -8.17 -1.67
C ALA A 266 13.52 -8.82 -0.55
N ARG A 267 13.95 -8.67 0.69
CA ARG A 267 13.25 -9.21 1.86
C ARG A 267 11.96 -8.46 2.17
N ASN A 268 12.02 -7.12 2.12
CA ASN A 268 10.94 -6.25 2.56
C ASN A 268 10.09 -5.77 1.37
N MET A 269 9.20 -6.64 0.90
CA MET A 269 8.18 -6.29 -0.11
C MET A 269 7.12 -5.44 0.59
N ALA A 270 6.95 -4.17 0.19
CA ALA A 270 6.08 -3.23 0.90
C ALA A 270 4.74 -3.03 0.19
N CYS A 271 4.73 -2.48 -1.01
CA CYS A 271 3.45 -2.14 -1.65
C CYS A 271 3.47 -2.46 -3.15
N THR A 272 2.28 -2.70 -3.71
CA THR A 272 2.12 -3.09 -5.12
C THR A 272 1.19 -2.15 -5.89
N THR A 273 1.39 -2.06 -7.21
CA THR A 273 0.44 -1.42 -8.14
C THR A 273 0.47 -2.07 -9.50
N TRP A 274 -0.67 -2.14 -10.16
CA TRP A 274 -0.75 -2.50 -11.56
C TRP A 274 -0.43 -1.30 -12.45
N GLY A 275 0.28 -1.55 -13.55
CA GLY A 275 0.59 -0.55 -14.55
C GLY A 275 0.84 -1.17 -15.92
N GLY A 276 1.39 -0.38 -16.84
CA GLY A 276 1.48 -0.71 -18.26
C GLY A 276 0.18 -0.45 -19.00
N LYS A 277 0.24 -0.51 -20.31
CA LYS A 277 -0.91 -0.22 -21.20
C LYS A 277 -2.12 -1.13 -20.94
N ASN A 278 -1.86 -2.39 -20.54
CA ASN A 278 -2.90 -3.40 -20.34
C ASN A 278 -3.16 -3.68 -18.85
N LEU A 279 -2.48 -2.99 -17.92
CA LEU A 279 -2.47 -3.28 -16.49
C LEU A 279 -2.01 -4.72 -16.17
N ASP A 280 -1.11 -5.26 -16.94
CA ASP A 280 -0.56 -6.61 -16.80
C ASP A 280 0.88 -6.63 -16.24
N ILE A 281 1.40 -5.47 -15.87
CA ILE A 281 2.69 -5.30 -15.20
C ILE A 281 2.45 -4.93 -13.75
N LEU A 282 2.88 -5.79 -12.83
CA LEU A 282 2.87 -5.50 -11.41
C LEU A 282 4.17 -4.79 -11.05
N PHE A 283 4.10 -3.55 -10.57
CA PHE A 283 5.20 -2.83 -9.96
C PHE A 283 5.17 -2.97 -8.45
N ILE A 284 6.33 -3.14 -7.84
CA ILE A 284 6.45 -3.39 -6.41
C ILE A 284 7.49 -2.44 -5.81
N ALA A 285 7.10 -1.71 -4.79
CA ALA A 285 7.98 -0.92 -3.93
C ALA A 285 8.49 -1.77 -2.76
N THR A 286 9.72 -1.52 -2.32
CA THR A 286 10.37 -2.31 -1.27
C THR A 286 11.10 -1.41 -0.27
N GLY A 287 11.28 -1.91 0.95
CA GLY A 287 12.10 -1.29 1.97
C GLY A 287 13.47 -1.96 2.11
N LYS A 288 14.50 -1.17 2.44
CA LYS A 288 15.83 -1.67 2.77
C LYS A 288 15.76 -2.59 4.00
N ASP A 289 16.42 -3.76 3.94
CA ASP A 289 16.59 -4.57 5.15
C ASP A 289 17.63 -3.89 6.08
N ARG A 290 17.14 -3.43 7.22
CA ARG A 290 17.95 -2.73 8.25
C ARG A 290 18.28 -3.61 9.44
N LYS A 291 17.97 -4.91 9.37
CA LYS A 291 18.27 -5.85 10.45
C LYS A 291 19.79 -6.13 10.48
N PRO A 292 20.34 -6.42 11.67
CA PRO A 292 21.76 -6.88 11.76
C PRO A 292 22.05 -8.15 10.95
N THR A 293 21.00 -8.90 10.62
CA THR A 293 21.06 -10.14 9.83
C THR A 293 20.79 -9.91 8.35
N ALA A 294 20.73 -8.64 7.89
CA ALA A 294 20.53 -8.32 6.49
C ALA A 294 21.63 -8.95 5.63
N LYS A 295 21.22 -9.56 4.52
CA LYS A 295 22.16 -10.16 3.58
C LYS A 295 22.72 -9.11 2.64
N ALA A 296 23.98 -9.25 2.27
CA ALA A 296 24.64 -8.30 1.37
C ALA A 296 24.02 -8.27 -0.04
N GLU A 297 23.43 -9.39 -0.46
CA GLU A 297 22.74 -9.55 -1.74
C GLU A 297 21.26 -9.12 -1.72
N ASP A 298 20.74 -8.67 -0.55
CA ASP A 298 19.37 -8.16 -0.47
C ASP A 298 19.20 -6.88 -1.30
N GLU A 299 18.27 -6.88 -2.22
CA GLU A 299 17.96 -5.73 -3.09
C GLU A 299 16.78 -4.90 -2.58
N GLY A 300 16.50 -4.91 -1.28
CA GLY A 300 15.51 -4.04 -0.65
C GLY A 300 15.84 -2.55 -0.79
N GLY A 301 14.81 -1.71 -0.88
CA GLY A 301 14.94 -0.28 -1.15
C GLY A 301 15.01 0.06 -2.65
N HIS A 302 14.73 -0.90 -3.50
CA HIS A 302 14.61 -0.71 -4.95
C HIS A 302 13.20 -1.03 -5.45
N MET A 303 12.93 -0.75 -6.72
CA MET A 303 11.65 -1.12 -7.35
C MET A 303 11.79 -2.43 -8.12
N PHE A 304 10.74 -3.22 -8.07
CA PHE A 304 10.62 -4.48 -8.80
C PHE A 304 9.47 -4.39 -9.79
N LYS A 305 9.48 -5.23 -10.81
CA LYS A 305 8.35 -5.47 -11.70
C LYS A 305 8.18 -6.93 -12.01
N TYR A 306 6.96 -7.33 -12.24
CA TYR A 306 6.61 -8.69 -12.67
C TYR A 306 5.58 -8.62 -13.79
N GLN A 307 5.87 -9.26 -14.93
CA GLN A 307 4.91 -9.41 -16.02
C GLN A 307 3.91 -10.51 -15.69
N ALA A 308 2.67 -10.15 -15.43
CA ALA A 308 1.63 -11.13 -15.18
C ALA A 308 1.23 -11.86 -16.47
N VAL A 309 1.02 -13.16 -16.36
CA VAL A 309 0.58 -14.00 -17.47
C VAL A 309 -0.81 -14.56 -17.15
N GLY A 310 -1.75 -14.39 -18.09
CA GLY A 310 -3.11 -14.91 -17.97
C GLY A 310 -4.04 -14.11 -17.04
N THR A 311 -3.57 -13.00 -16.49
CA THR A 311 -4.39 -12.07 -15.69
C THR A 311 -3.91 -10.63 -15.89
N LYS A 312 -4.73 -9.67 -15.47
CA LYS A 312 -4.41 -8.25 -15.44
C LYS A 312 -5.07 -7.60 -14.23
N GLY A 313 -4.53 -6.46 -13.83
CA GLY A 313 -5.04 -5.72 -12.69
C GLY A 313 -6.27 -4.88 -12.96
N THR A 314 -6.76 -4.28 -11.89
CA THR A 314 -7.72 -3.18 -11.92
C THR A 314 -6.98 -1.85 -11.71
N PRO A 315 -7.41 -0.74 -12.32
CA PRO A 315 -6.80 0.55 -12.06
C PRO A 315 -7.06 0.99 -10.62
N LYS A 316 -6.09 1.68 -10.01
CA LYS A 316 -6.35 2.45 -8.78
C LYS A 316 -7.22 3.66 -9.15
N PHE A 317 -8.23 3.94 -8.32
CA PHE A 317 -9.13 5.07 -8.55
C PHE A 317 -8.52 6.39 -8.12
N GLU A 318 -9.07 7.48 -8.65
CA GLU A 318 -8.68 8.86 -8.33
C GLU A 318 -9.66 9.46 -7.31
N PHE A 319 -9.14 10.28 -6.42
CA PHE A 319 -9.97 11.03 -5.48
C PHE A 319 -10.82 12.08 -6.22
N ALA A 320 -12.10 12.13 -5.92
CA ALA A 320 -13.06 12.94 -6.67
C ALA A 320 -13.22 14.41 -6.16
N GLY A 321 -12.33 14.84 -5.22
CA GLY A 321 -12.37 16.19 -4.65
C GLY A 321 -11.14 17.07 -4.90
#